data_1190b9dcf19a95f7f382ca93764f9045
#
_entry.id   1190b9dcf19a95f7f382ca93764f9045
#
_cell.length_a   1.000
_cell.length_b   1.000
_cell.length_c   1.000
_cell.angle_alpha   90.00
_cell.angle_beta   90.00
_cell.angle_gamma   90.00
#
_symmetry.space_group_name_H-M   'P 1'
#
loop_
_entity.id
_entity.type
_entity.pdbx_description
1 polymer ?
#
loop_
_entity_poly.entity_id
_entity_poly.type
_entity_poly.pdbx_seq_one_letter_code
_entity_poly.pdbx_strand_id
1 'polypeptide(L)'
;MTPDERRKKMKEDLKRRHRESIERTKQGQYGTVFIRDKIPEGITFWNCKGGKHVIDIIPYECGNDDPFAPPGTFQYVLDLWVHRNIGPRDLQFVCPSYTWDKPCPVCEDLSAGDYDDDYMQKFKAKNRTVYFIWCHDSPKEEKEGIMIWEIAHYFMQRNLDALSESPRGGGDIIFADEQEGRMIGFQRQGTGATNTSFLAHQFIERDGPIPKDIINQTFPLDEIVKMRPTYEEIERAYKGKQDDNPGDDTPAEREEPEEREPPRRRPVQREREPEPEQEQTASNECPAGGKFGVDLDRLDDCQKCELWDDCYKAYQSAEPPQEEEKEEEPPRRRRVRRNTE
;
A
#
# COMPACT_ATOMS: atom_id res chain seq x y z
N MET A 1 4.35 39.80 -34.08
CA MET A 1 3.14 38.97 -34.09
C MET A 1 1.94 39.87 -33.95
N THR A 2 1.08 39.87 -34.95
CA THR A 2 -0.17 40.67 -34.93
C THR A 2 -1.18 40.09 -33.93
N PRO A 3 -2.18 40.87 -33.48
CA PRO A 3 -3.22 40.35 -32.59
C PRO A 3 -3.94 39.12 -33.15
N ASP A 4 -4.18 39.07 -34.45
CA ASP A 4 -4.83 37.95 -35.14
C ASP A 4 -3.94 36.70 -35.17
N GLU A 5 -2.65 36.84 -35.43
CA GLU A 5 -1.66 35.73 -35.39
C GLU A 5 -1.58 35.14 -33.99
N ARG A 6 -1.57 36.00 -32.93
CA ARG A 6 -1.58 35.58 -31.54
C ARG A 6 -2.84 34.77 -31.20
N ARG A 7 -3.99 35.24 -31.63
CA ARG A 7 -5.28 34.57 -31.44
C ARG A 7 -5.34 33.20 -32.14
N LYS A 8 -4.82 33.13 -33.37
CA LYS A 8 -4.76 31.88 -34.11
C LYS A 8 -3.84 30.86 -33.42
N LYS A 9 -2.65 31.26 -33.04
CA LYS A 9 -1.70 30.44 -32.31
C LYS A 9 -2.27 29.93 -30.99
N MET A 10 -2.88 30.82 -30.19
CA MET A 10 -3.54 30.46 -28.94
C MET A 10 -4.63 29.39 -29.17
N LYS A 11 -5.45 29.54 -30.21
CA LYS A 11 -6.50 28.57 -30.53
C LYS A 11 -5.94 27.22 -30.95
N GLU A 12 -4.82 27.19 -31.66
CA GLU A 12 -4.13 25.97 -32.08
C GLU A 12 -3.49 25.26 -30.85
N ASP A 13 -2.83 26.02 -29.99
CA ASP A 13 -2.23 25.50 -28.76
C ASP A 13 -3.28 24.93 -27.79
N LEU A 14 -4.40 25.60 -27.63
CA LEU A 14 -5.51 25.12 -26.81
C LEU A 14 -6.15 23.85 -27.38
N LYS A 15 -6.30 23.75 -28.72
CA LYS A 15 -6.81 22.53 -29.37
C LYS A 15 -5.83 21.36 -29.23
N ARG A 16 -4.53 21.62 -29.34
CA ARG A 16 -3.49 20.61 -29.11
C ARG A 16 -3.57 20.11 -27.68
N ARG A 17 -3.56 21.03 -26.72
CA ARG A 17 -3.67 20.70 -25.28
C ARG A 17 -4.93 19.90 -24.95
N HIS A 18 -6.06 20.24 -25.55
CA HIS A 18 -7.31 19.50 -25.36
C HIS A 18 -7.23 18.09 -25.93
N ARG A 19 -6.66 17.89 -27.13
CA ARG A 19 -6.45 16.57 -27.72
C ARG A 19 -5.52 15.73 -26.87
N GLU A 20 -4.39 16.27 -26.44
CA GLU A 20 -3.45 15.61 -25.54
C GLU A 20 -4.12 15.22 -24.20
N SER A 21 -5.01 16.07 -23.68
CA SER A 21 -5.77 15.75 -22.47
C SER A 21 -6.73 14.57 -22.67
N ILE A 22 -7.43 14.54 -23.82
CA ILE A 22 -8.33 13.43 -24.17
C ILE A 22 -7.52 12.13 -24.36
N GLU A 23 -6.39 12.20 -25.06
CA GLU A 23 -5.53 11.02 -25.26
C GLU A 23 -4.98 10.50 -23.95
N ARG A 24 -4.50 11.38 -23.06
CA ARG A 24 -4.06 11.00 -21.71
C ARG A 24 -5.18 10.36 -20.89
N THR A 25 -6.41 10.88 -21.02
CA THR A 25 -7.57 10.30 -20.34
C THR A 25 -7.95 8.92 -20.91
N LYS A 26 -7.89 8.77 -22.25
CA LYS A 26 -8.16 7.49 -22.92
C LYS A 26 -7.10 6.45 -22.65
N GLN A 27 -5.83 6.84 -22.60
CA GLN A 27 -4.71 5.93 -22.31
C GLN A 27 -4.60 5.59 -20.84
N GLY A 28 -5.40 6.26 -19.96
CA GLY A 28 -5.32 6.06 -18.52
C GLY A 28 -3.93 6.31 -17.93
N GLN A 29 -3.12 7.11 -18.61
CA GLN A 29 -1.71 7.37 -18.33
C GLN A 29 -1.48 8.43 -17.23
N TYR A 30 -2.36 8.55 -16.27
CA TYR A 30 -1.98 9.24 -15.05
C TYR A 30 -1.25 8.25 -14.16
N GLY A 31 0.09 8.21 -14.36
CA GLY A 31 1.02 7.79 -13.34
C GLY A 31 0.82 6.41 -12.71
N THR A 32 0.16 5.46 -13.37
CA THR A 32 -0.01 4.13 -12.81
C THR A 32 1.24 3.26 -13.01
N VAL A 33 1.49 2.37 -12.07
CA VAL A 33 2.52 1.33 -12.23
C VAL A 33 2.13 0.23 -13.22
N PHE A 34 0.85 0.18 -13.65
CA PHE A 34 0.34 -0.89 -14.49
C PHE A 34 0.59 -0.66 -15.98
N ILE A 35 0.98 -1.72 -16.67
CA ILE A 35 1.18 -1.78 -18.13
C ILE A 35 -0.11 -2.28 -18.77
N ARG A 36 -0.98 -1.35 -19.17
CA ARG A 36 -2.34 -1.68 -19.64
C ARG A 36 -2.36 -2.60 -20.86
N ASP A 37 -1.40 -2.44 -21.76
CA ASP A 37 -1.32 -3.24 -22.98
C ASP A 37 -1.01 -4.73 -22.72
N LYS A 38 -0.56 -5.06 -21.52
CA LYS A 38 -0.32 -6.44 -21.07
C LYS A 38 -1.52 -7.07 -20.37
N ILE A 39 -2.55 -6.30 -20.06
CA ILE A 39 -3.78 -6.82 -19.43
C ILE A 39 -4.63 -7.47 -20.51
N PRO A 40 -5.01 -8.76 -20.38
CA PRO A 40 -5.86 -9.44 -21.35
C PRO A 40 -7.18 -8.73 -21.58
N GLU A 41 -7.68 -8.81 -22.83
CA GLU A 41 -8.97 -8.22 -23.18
C GLU A 41 -10.09 -8.82 -22.33
N GLY A 42 -10.99 -7.98 -21.87
CA GLY A 42 -12.10 -8.37 -20.99
C GLY A 42 -11.81 -8.27 -19.51
N ILE A 43 -10.55 -8.22 -19.07
CA ILE A 43 -10.20 -8.05 -17.66
C ILE A 43 -10.07 -6.56 -17.33
N THR A 44 -10.77 -6.14 -16.26
CA THR A 44 -10.84 -4.75 -15.85
C THR A 44 -10.38 -4.55 -14.42
N PHE A 45 -10.10 -3.30 -14.05
CA PHE A 45 -9.88 -2.95 -12.66
C PHE A 45 -11.21 -2.82 -11.92
N TRP A 46 -11.31 -3.51 -10.79
CA TRP A 46 -12.49 -3.38 -9.95
C TRP A 46 -12.51 -2.03 -9.23
N ASN A 47 -13.61 -1.33 -9.37
CA ASN A 47 -13.88 -0.10 -8.65
C ASN A 47 -14.79 -0.38 -7.46
N CYS A 48 -14.20 -0.73 -6.31
CA CYS A 48 -14.92 -0.95 -5.06
C CYS A 48 -15.69 0.30 -4.66
N LYS A 49 -17.01 0.28 -4.75
CA LYS A 49 -17.91 1.38 -4.36
C LYS A 49 -18.16 1.38 -2.85
N GLY A 50 -18.83 2.39 -2.32
CA GLY A 50 -19.30 2.38 -0.93
C GLY A 50 -20.41 1.32 -0.75
N GLY A 51 -20.34 0.53 0.33
CA GLY A 51 -21.33 -0.51 0.62
C GLY A 51 -20.70 -1.77 1.18
N LYS A 52 -21.51 -2.82 1.28
CA LYS A 52 -21.07 -4.18 1.65
C LYS A 52 -20.67 -4.93 0.38
N HIS A 53 -19.61 -5.70 0.50
CA HIS A 53 -19.02 -6.46 -0.61
C HIS A 53 -18.76 -7.89 -0.19
N VAL A 54 -18.90 -8.81 -1.14
CA VAL A 54 -18.49 -10.20 -1.02
C VAL A 54 -17.66 -10.56 -2.24
N ILE A 55 -16.42 -11.01 -2.03
CA ILE A 55 -15.49 -11.36 -3.08
C ILE A 55 -14.80 -12.69 -2.79
N ASP A 56 -14.35 -13.38 -3.83
CA ASP A 56 -13.26 -14.33 -3.77
C ASP A 56 -11.96 -13.69 -4.18
N ILE A 57 -10.86 -14.04 -3.52
CA ILE A 57 -9.50 -13.77 -3.99
C ILE A 57 -9.03 -15.02 -4.73
N ILE A 58 -8.61 -14.85 -5.99
CA ILE A 58 -8.27 -15.96 -6.89
C ILE A 58 -6.75 -16.13 -6.92
N PRO A 59 -6.23 -17.35 -6.64
CA PRO A 59 -4.81 -17.61 -6.73
C PRO A 59 -4.33 -17.62 -8.20
N TYR A 60 -3.05 -17.30 -8.40
CA TYR A 60 -2.40 -17.25 -9.69
C TYR A 60 -0.96 -17.77 -9.61
N GLU A 61 -0.37 -18.17 -10.72
CA GLU A 61 1.06 -18.47 -10.81
C GLU A 61 1.83 -17.17 -11.06
N CYS A 62 2.86 -16.88 -10.24
CA CYS A 62 3.70 -15.71 -10.42
C CYS A 62 4.70 -15.88 -11.58
N GLY A 63 5.05 -14.74 -12.21
CA GLY A 63 6.05 -14.67 -13.29
C GLY A 63 7.47 -14.48 -12.75
N ASN A 64 8.31 -13.84 -13.60
CA ASN A 64 9.75 -13.71 -13.30
C ASN A 64 10.09 -12.50 -12.42
N ASP A 65 9.18 -11.57 -12.26
CA ASP A 65 9.40 -10.29 -11.59
C ASP A 65 8.66 -10.18 -10.24
N ASP A 66 8.09 -11.28 -9.72
CA ASP A 66 7.55 -11.30 -8.37
C ASP A 66 8.69 -11.13 -7.35
N PRO A 67 8.59 -10.17 -6.40
CA PRO A 67 9.68 -9.91 -5.45
C PRO A 67 9.81 -10.95 -4.34
N PHE A 68 8.76 -11.73 -4.08
CA PHE A 68 8.68 -12.60 -2.91
C PHE A 68 8.61 -14.09 -3.25
N ALA A 69 8.35 -14.44 -4.51
CA ALA A 69 8.21 -15.84 -4.91
C ALA A 69 8.96 -16.15 -6.21
N PRO A 70 9.54 -17.36 -6.35
CA PRO A 70 10.12 -17.79 -7.61
C PRO A 70 9.03 -18.04 -8.67
N PRO A 71 9.36 -17.89 -9.97
CA PRO A 71 8.42 -18.13 -11.06
C PRO A 71 7.70 -19.48 -10.96
N GLY A 72 6.42 -19.51 -11.31
CA GLY A 72 5.58 -20.70 -11.26
C GLY A 72 5.10 -21.08 -9.85
N THR A 73 5.38 -20.26 -8.83
CA THR A 73 4.81 -20.43 -7.50
C THR A 73 3.40 -19.86 -7.46
N PHE A 74 2.46 -20.58 -6.83
CA PHE A 74 1.12 -20.04 -6.61
C PHE A 74 1.15 -18.97 -5.53
N GLN A 75 0.56 -17.82 -5.85
CA GLN A 75 0.33 -16.68 -4.97
C GLN A 75 -1.13 -16.25 -5.07
N TYR A 76 -1.62 -15.52 -4.09
CA TYR A 76 -2.95 -14.90 -4.12
C TYR A 76 -2.90 -13.38 -4.05
N VAL A 77 -1.72 -12.83 -3.83
CA VAL A 77 -1.48 -11.38 -3.70
C VAL A 77 -0.13 -11.02 -4.30
N LEU A 78 -0.05 -9.88 -4.97
CA LEU A 78 1.22 -9.24 -5.32
C LEU A 78 1.40 -8.01 -4.43
N ASP A 79 2.41 -8.06 -3.56
CA ASP A 79 2.79 -6.96 -2.69
C ASP A 79 3.73 -6.00 -3.39
N LEU A 80 3.44 -4.70 -3.28
CA LEU A 80 4.18 -3.63 -3.93
C LEU A 80 4.43 -2.48 -2.98
N TRP A 81 5.63 -1.92 -3.03
CA TRP A 81 5.91 -0.61 -2.46
C TRP A 81 5.94 0.42 -3.57
N VAL A 82 5.09 1.43 -3.50
CA VAL A 82 4.87 2.37 -4.61
C VAL A 82 5.04 3.80 -4.14
N HIS A 83 5.94 4.54 -4.80
CA HIS A 83 5.98 6.00 -4.72
C HIS A 83 4.89 6.57 -5.62
N ARG A 84 4.16 7.57 -5.11
CA ARG A 84 3.09 8.26 -5.83
C ARG A 84 3.35 9.75 -5.92
N ASN A 85 2.63 10.41 -6.80
CA ASN A 85 2.71 11.86 -7.01
C ASN A 85 4.12 12.33 -7.44
N ILE A 86 4.85 11.50 -8.18
CA ILE A 86 6.21 11.79 -8.60
C ILE A 86 6.21 12.74 -9.79
N GLY A 87 6.80 13.92 -9.58
CA GLY A 87 6.96 14.95 -10.58
C GLY A 87 5.66 15.62 -11.07
N PRO A 88 5.74 16.48 -12.10
CA PRO A 88 4.60 17.28 -12.57
C PRO A 88 3.46 16.46 -13.21
N ARG A 89 3.73 15.19 -13.52
CA ARG A 89 2.75 14.28 -14.14
C ARG A 89 2.13 13.31 -13.16
N ASP A 90 2.36 13.47 -11.85
CA ASP A 90 1.84 12.60 -10.79
C ASP A 90 2.11 11.09 -11.05
N LEU A 91 3.34 10.78 -11.52
CA LEU A 91 3.72 9.43 -11.87
C LEU A 91 3.79 8.53 -10.62
N GLN A 92 3.69 7.23 -10.88
CA GLN A 92 3.85 6.20 -9.85
C GLN A 92 4.97 5.24 -10.26
N PHE A 93 5.80 4.85 -9.29
CA PHE A 93 6.89 3.90 -9.51
C PHE A 93 6.93 2.87 -8.39
N VAL A 94 7.14 1.61 -8.75
CA VAL A 94 7.52 0.59 -7.76
C VAL A 94 8.85 1.03 -7.14
N CYS A 95 8.91 1.04 -5.83
CA CYS A 95 10.10 1.48 -5.09
C CYS A 95 11.21 0.43 -5.17
N PRO A 96 12.36 0.71 -5.79
CA PRO A 96 13.46 -0.26 -5.86
C PRO A 96 14.03 -0.61 -4.48
N SER A 97 14.05 0.34 -3.54
CA SER A 97 14.63 0.14 -2.22
C SER A 97 13.79 -0.82 -1.38
N TYR A 98 12.50 -0.57 -1.25
CA TYR A 98 11.62 -1.42 -0.44
C TYR A 98 11.26 -2.76 -1.09
N THR A 99 11.31 -2.84 -2.43
CA THR A 99 10.92 -4.08 -3.14
C THR A 99 12.12 -4.97 -3.45
N TRP A 100 13.28 -4.38 -3.78
CA TRP A 100 14.44 -5.12 -4.32
C TRP A 100 15.76 -4.86 -3.58
N ASP A 101 15.72 -4.12 -2.49
CA ASP A 101 16.93 -3.66 -1.75
C ASP A 101 17.96 -2.99 -2.68
N LYS A 102 17.46 -2.16 -3.61
CA LYS A 102 18.27 -1.41 -4.58
C LYS A 102 18.17 0.10 -4.34
N PRO A 103 19.16 0.89 -4.76
CA PRO A 103 19.12 2.35 -4.66
C PRO A 103 17.84 2.92 -5.27
N CYS A 104 17.22 3.89 -4.56
CA CYS A 104 16.04 4.60 -5.00
C CYS A 104 16.20 6.10 -4.78
N PRO A 105 16.18 6.94 -5.83
CA PRO A 105 16.49 8.36 -5.70
C PRO A 105 15.47 9.12 -4.83
N VAL A 106 14.22 8.66 -4.76
CA VAL A 106 13.22 9.26 -3.87
C VAL A 106 13.51 8.91 -2.41
N CYS A 107 13.80 7.63 -2.10
CA CYS A 107 14.12 7.22 -0.74
C CYS A 107 15.42 7.86 -0.23
N GLU A 108 16.43 8.00 -1.09
CA GLU A 108 17.70 8.65 -0.76
C GLU A 108 17.49 10.12 -0.45
N ASP A 109 16.72 10.84 -1.27
CA ASP A 109 16.39 12.23 -1.04
C ASP A 109 15.61 12.44 0.26
N LEU A 110 14.57 11.63 0.49
CA LEU A 110 13.78 11.70 1.71
C LEU A 110 14.57 11.38 2.98
N SER A 111 15.61 10.53 2.88
CA SER A 111 16.48 10.22 4.02
C SER A 111 17.59 11.24 4.27
N ALA A 112 17.98 12.00 3.25
CA ALA A 112 19.05 12.98 3.33
C ALA A 112 18.55 14.41 3.62
N GLY A 113 17.28 14.72 3.32
CA GLY A 113 16.67 16.03 3.50
C GLY A 113 15.96 16.17 4.85
N ASP A 114 15.85 17.41 5.31
CA ASP A 114 15.04 17.81 6.46
C ASP A 114 13.68 18.30 5.94
N TYR A 115 12.76 17.38 5.73
CA TYR A 115 11.44 17.63 5.17
C TYR A 115 10.36 17.55 6.25
N ASP A 116 9.30 18.34 6.10
CA ASP A 116 8.12 18.24 6.95
C ASP A 116 7.34 16.93 6.75
N ASP A 117 6.48 16.61 7.68
CA ASP A 117 5.69 15.38 7.66
C ASP A 117 4.79 15.28 6.42
N ASP A 118 4.24 16.38 5.94
CA ASP A 118 3.35 16.39 4.77
C ASP A 118 4.13 16.02 3.51
N TYR A 119 5.34 16.56 3.34
CA TYR A 119 6.23 16.20 2.24
C TYR A 119 6.63 14.72 2.32
N MET A 120 7.08 14.27 3.50
CA MET A 120 7.42 12.87 3.75
C MET A 120 6.23 11.95 3.44
N GLN A 121 5.05 12.24 3.96
CA GLN A 121 3.83 11.46 3.71
C GLN A 121 3.43 11.45 2.23
N LYS A 122 3.68 12.51 1.49
CA LYS A 122 3.34 12.62 0.08
C LYS A 122 4.18 11.68 -0.78
N PHE A 123 5.49 11.61 -0.54
CA PHE A 123 6.44 10.95 -1.43
C PHE A 123 6.95 9.61 -0.92
N LYS A 124 6.83 9.28 0.38
CA LYS A 124 7.26 7.98 0.88
C LYS A 124 6.56 6.83 0.16
N ALA A 125 7.28 5.73 -0.01
CA ALA A 125 6.70 4.52 -0.58
C ALA A 125 5.51 4.03 0.26
N LYS A 126 4.42 3.68 -0.40
CA LYS A 126 3.21 3.14 0.22
C LYS A 126 3.12 1.65 -0.09
N ASN A 127 2.84 0.85 0.93
CA ASN A 127 2.58 -0.58 0.72
C ASN A 127 1.21 -0.77 0.07
N ARG A 128 1.21 -1.45 -1.09
CA ARG A 128 0.03 -1.74 -1.91
C ARG A 128 -0.04 -3.23 -2.18
N THR A 129 -1.24 -3.72 -2.31
CA THR A 129 -1.52 -5.11 -2.70
C THR A 129 -2.36 -5.13 -3.96
N VAL A 130 -2.07 -6.10 -4.82
CA VAL A 130 -2.83 -6.35 -6.05
C VAL A 130 -3.36 -7.77 -5.99
N TYR A 131 -4.64 -7.93 -6.28
CA TYR A 131 -5.35 -9.21 -6.27
C TYR A 131 -6.06 -9.44 -7.60
N PHE A 132 -6.25 -10.69 -7.95
CA PHE A 132 -7.41 -11.08 -8.74
C PHE A 132 -8.57 -11.32 -7.80
N ILE A 133 -9.69 -10.73 -8.11
CA ILE A 133 -10.94 -10.93 -7.37
C ILE A 133 -12.06 -11.40 -8.30
N TRP A 134 -12.96 -12.18 -7.74
CA TRP A 134 -14.27 -12.48 -8.33
C TRP A 134 -15.35 -11.92 -7.43
N CYS A 135 -16.16 -10.98 -7.94
CA CYS A 135 -17.11 -10.21 -7.15
C CYS A 135 -18.51 -10.83 -7.18
N HIS A 136 -19.10 -11.02 -6.01
CA HIS A 136 -20.43 -11.62 -5.82
C HIS A 136 -21.50 -10.61 -5.42
N ASP A 137 -21.24 -9.31 -5.52
CA ASP A 137 -22.18 -8.27 -5.09
C ASP A 137 -23.46 -8.25 -5.94
N SER A 138 -23.35 -8.66 -7.19
CA SER A 138 -24.49 -8.76 -8.10
C SER A 138 -24.28 -9.83 -9.17
N PRO A 139 -25.36 -10.42 -9.74
CA PRO A 139 -25.24 -11.36 -10.86
C PRO A 139 -24.58 -10.78 -12.11
N LYS A 140 -24.52 -9.45 -12.22
CA LYS A 140 -23.82 -8.77 -13.31
C LYS A 140 -22.31 -8.82 -13.10
N GLU A 141 -21.85 -8.43 -11.90
CA GLU A 141 -20.43 -8.42 -11.54
C GLU A 141 -19.86 -9.85 -11.51
N GLU A 142 -20.63 -10.80 -11.03
CA GLU A 142 -20.28 -12.21 -11.04
C GLU A 142 -20.02 -12.75 -12.46
N LYS A 143 -20.80 -12.30 -13.46
CA LYS A 143 -20.62 -12.66 -14.87
C LYS A 143 -19.46 -11.97 -15.55
N GLU A 144 -18.96 -10.87 -15.01
CA GLU A 144 -17.77 -10.18 -15.55
C GLU A 144 -16.49 -11.03 -15.37
N GLY A 145 -16.53 -12.07 -14.53
CA GLY A 145 -15.37 -12.92 -14.26
C GLY A 145 -14.38 -12.27 -13.31
N ILE A 146 -13.08 -12.56 -13.49
CA ILE A 146 -12.05 -11.96 -12.62
C ILE A 146 -11.82 -10.49 -12.95
N MET A 147 -11.51 -9.74 -11.91
CA MET A 147 -11.09 -8.33 -12.00
C MET A 147 -9.80 -8.12 -11.21
N ILE A 148 -9.04 -7.10 -11.58
CA ILE A 148 -7.83 -6.70 -10.87
C ILE A 148 -8.22 -5.66 -9.80
N TRP A 149 -7.77 -5.87 -8.57
CA TRP A 149 -7.99 -4.93 -7.49
C TRP A 149 -6.68 -4.52 -6.83
N GLU A 150 -6.35 -3.23 -6.96
CA GLU A 150 -5.23 -2.62 -6.26
C GLU A 150 -5.74 -1.84 -5.05
N ILE A 151 -5.22 -2.16 -3.87
CA ILE A 151 -5.62 -1.50 -2.61
C ILE A 151 -4.41 -1.32 -1.69
N ALA A 152 -4.50 -0.41 -0.71
CA ALA A 152 -3.48 -0.33 0.32
C ALA A 152 -3.48 -1.61 1.18
N HIS A 153 -2.30 -2.18 1.40
CA HIS A 153 -2.10 -3.36 2.24
C HIS A 153 -2.82 -3.25 3.60
N TYR A 154 -2.74 -2.09 4.21
CA TYR A 154 -3.38 -1.78 5.48
C TYR A 154 -4.90 -2.00 5.48
N PHE A 155 -5.58 -1.74 4.37
CA PHE A 155 -7.04 -1.85 4.30
C PHE A 155 -7.54 -3.28 4.10
N MET A 156 -6.73 -4.15 3.51
CA MET A 156 -7.18 -5.50 3.18
C MET A 156 -6.22 -6.57 3.71
N GLN A 157 -5.00 -6.69 3.20
CA GLN A 157 -4.11 -7.81 3.52
C GLN A 157 -3.87 -7.95 5.02
N ARG A 158 -3.55 -6.86 5.70
CA ARG A 158 -3.36 -6.87 7.16
C ARG A 158 -4.56 -7.46 7.93
N ASN A 159 -5.79 -7.16 7.48
CA ASN A 159 -6.99 -7.67 8.13
C ASN A 159 -7.22 -9.14 7.79
N LEU A 160 -6.90 -9.56 6.56
CA LEU A 160 -6.98 -10.96 6.14
C LEU A 160 -5.97 -11.83 6.89
N ASP A 161 -4.73 -11.34 7.05
CA ASP A 161 -3.70 -12.04 7.84
C ASP A 161 -4.19 -12.28 9.27
N ALA A 162 -4.69 -11.23 9.93
CA ALA A 162 -5.22 -11.34 11.30
C ALA A 162 -6.44 -12.27 11.41
N LEU A 163 -7.29 -12.34 10.39
CA LEU A 163 -8.43 -13.26 10.36
C LEU A 163 -8.03 -14.70 10.04
N SER A 164 -6.93 -14.89 9.30
CA SER A 164 -6.44 -16.21 8.90
C SER A 164 -5.84 -16.97 10.07
N GLU A 165 -5.24 -16.27 11.02
CA GLU A 165 -4.68 -16.86 12.22
C GLU A 165 -5.76 -17.49 13.09
N SER A 166 -5.61 -18.79 13.40
CA SER A 166 -6.56 -19.47 14.28
C SER A 166 -6.29 -19.09 15.76
N PRO A 167 -7.25 -18.47 16.45
CA PRO A 167 -7.06 -18.05 17.85
C PRO A 167 -6.88 -19.21 18.84
N ARG A 168 -7.16 -20.43 18.41
CA ARG A 168 -7.01 -21.66 19.24
C ARG A 168 -5.79 -22.51 18.85
N GLY A 169 -4.98 -22.04 17.92
CA GLY A 169 -3.99 -22.87 17.26
C GLY A 169 -4.66 -23.90 16.32
N GLY A 170 -3.89 -24.61 15.52
CA GLY A 170 -4.42 -25.66 14.63
C GLY A 170 -4.28 -25.36 13.15
N GLY A 171 -3.54 -24.29 12.79
CA GLY A 171 -3.24 -23.90 11.42
C GLY A 171 -3.99 -22.65 10.97
N ASP A 172 -3.56 -22.10 9.86
CA ASP A 172 -4.12 -20.90 9.27
C ASP A 172 -5.25 -21.26 8.29
N ILE A 173 -6.19 -20.34 8.14
CA ILE A 173 -7.25 -20.46 7.12
C ILE A 173 -6.66 -20.01 5.79
N ILE A 174 -6.49 -20.94 4.85
CA ILE A 174 -6.05 -20.63 3.47
C ILE A 174 -7.28 -20.16 2.68
N PHE A 175 -7.68 -18.92 2.88
CA PHE A 175 -8.91 -18.37 2.31
C PHE A 175 -8.92 -18.34 0.78
N ALA A 176 -7.77 -18.22 0.13
CA ALA A 176 -7.65 -18.22 -1.33
C ALA A 176 -7.55 -19.61 -1.96
N ASP A 177 -7.66 -20.70 -1.19
CA ASP A 177 -7.69 -22.04 -1.76
C ASP A 177 -8.89 -22.22 -2.70
N GLU A 178 -8.65 -22.82 -3.88
CA GLU A 178 -9.68 -22.99 -4.91
C GLU A 178 -10.79 -23.96 -4.53
N GLN A 179 -10.50 -24.94 -3.66
CA GLN A 179 -11.43 -25.98 -3.25
C GLN A 179 -12.09 -25.67 -1.89
N GLU A 180 -11.28 -25.38 -0.88
CA GLU A 180 -11.67 -25.25 0.52
C GLU A 180 -11.59 -23.82 1.05
N GLY A 181 -11.24 -22.85 0.17
CA GLY A 181 -11.12 -21.45 0.55
C GLY A 181 -12.42 -20.81 1.05
N ARG A 182 -12.34 -19.51 1.29
CA ARG A 182 -13.46 -18.72 1.84
C ARG A 182 -13.66 -17.45 1.03
N MET A 183 -14.92 -17.07 0.83
CA MET A 183 -15.23 -15.73 0.37
C MET A 183 -14.92 -14.72 1.46
N ILE A 184 -14.65 -13.48 1.07
CA ILE A 184 -14.31 -12.37 1.96
C ILE A 184 -15.46 -11.37 1.92
N GLY A 185 -16.13 -11.21 3.06
CA GLY A 185 -17.12 -10.15 3.27
C GLY A 185 -16.46 -8.94 3.95
N PHE A 186 -16.79 -7.75 3.50
CA PHE A 186 -16.35 -6.50 4.13
C PHE A 186 -17.29 -5.34 3.79
N GLN A 187 -17.11 -4.20 4.45
CA GLN A 187 -17.84 -2.97 4.18
C GLN A 187 -16.87 -1.82 3.89
N ARG A 188 -17.03 -1.17 2.73
CA ARG A 188 -16.38 0.10 2.43
C ARG A 188 -17.27 1.27 2.83
N GLN A 189 -16.72 2.21 3.60
CA GLN A 189 -17.39 3.44 4.01
C GLN A 189 -16.57 4.66 3.61
N GLY A 190 -17.23 5.79 3.49
CA GLY A 190 -16.60 7.07 3.18
C GLY A 190 -16.21 7.24 1.72
N THR A 191 -15.65 8.41 1.41
CA THR A 191 -15.22 8.80 0.07
C THR A 191 -13.90 9.57 0.13
N GLY A 192 -13.10 9.49 -0.95
CA GLY A 192 -11.81 10.17 -1.05
C GLY A 192 -10.68 9.42 -0.36
N ALA A 193 -9.50 10.02 -0.35
CA ALA A 193 -8.27 9.37 0.10
C ALA A 193 -8.15 9.27 1.64
N THR A 194 -8.70 10.25 2.36
CA THR A 194 -8.56 10.36 3.82
C THR A 194 -9.74 9.79 4.60
N ASN A 195 -10.94 9.78 4.01
CA ASN A 195 -12.17 9.38 4.72
C ASN A 195 -12.69 8.00 4.30
N THR A 196 -11.90 7.23 3.53
CA THR A 196 -12.28 5.87 3.15
C THR A 196 -11.78 4.88 4.21
N SER A 197 -12.67 4.01 4.65
CA SER A 197 -12.37 2.90 5.55
C SER A 197 -12.94 1.59 5.02
N PHE A 198 -12.30 0.49 5.39
CA PHE A 198 -12.72 -0.88 5.10
C PHE A 198 -12.88 -1.59 6.43
N LEU A 199 -14.08 -2.04 6.73
CA LEU A 199 -14.50 -2.51 8.06
C LEU A 199 -15.21 -3.87 7.95
N ALA A 200 -15.39 -4.50 9.12
CA ALA A 200 -16.17 -5.72 9.25
C ALA A 200 -15.73 -6.86 8.31
N HIS A 201 -14.41 -7.01 8.17
CA HIS A 201 -13.84 -8.13 7.42
C HIS A 201 -14.23 -9.44 8.08
N GLN A 202 -14.68 -10.40 7.28
CA GLN A 202 -15.06 -11.73 7.75
C GLN A 202 -14.88 -12.77 6.64
N PHE A 203 -14.61 -14.01 7.01
CA PHE A 203 -14.69 -15.12 6.08
C PHE A 203 -16.10 -15.67 6.02
N ILE A 204 -16.55 -15.95 4.80
CA ILE A 204 -17.85 -16.52 4.49
C ILE A 204 -17.62 -17.88 3.83
N GLU A 205 -18.36 -18.90 4.25
CA GLU A 205 -18.29 -20.20 3.61
C GLU A 205 -18.75 -20.11 2.15
N ARG A 206 -18.03 -20.80 1.28
CA ARG A 206 -18.34 -20.88 -0.14
C ARG A 206 -19.25 -22.09 -0.37
N ASP A 207 -20.24 -21.97 -1.25
CA ASP A 207 -21.14 -23.08 -1.58
C ASP A 207 -20.46 -24.22 -2.37
N GLY A 208 -19.27 -23.97 -2.90
CA GLY A 208 -18.48 -24.95 -3.65
C GLY A 208 -17.12 -24.40 -4.09
N PRO A 209 -16.34 -25.18 -4.84
CA PRO A 209 -15.05 -24.74 -5.35
C PRO A 209 -15.19 -23.60 -6.37
N ILE A 210 -14.11 -22.82 -6.54
CA ILE A 210 -14.06 -21.81 -7.60
C ILE A 210 -14.14 -22.50 -8.97
N PRO A 211 -15.02 -22.05 -9.87
CA PRO A 211 -15.14 -22.63 -11.20
C PRO A 211 -13.81 -22.55 -11.99
N LYS A 212 -13.48 -23.61 -12.71
CA LYS A 212 -12.22 -23.68 -13.47
C LYS A 212 -12.09 -22.61 -14.55
N ASP A 213 -13.20 -22.18 -15.12
CA ASP A 213 -13.25 -21.09 -16.09
C ASP A 213 -12.88 -19.73 -15.49
N ILE A 214 -13.12 -19.53 -14.19
CA ILE A 214 -12.66 -18.36 -13.45
C ILE A 214 -11.15 -18.45 -13.20
N ILE A 215 -10.67 -19.60 -12.69
CA ILE A 215 -9.24 -19.82 -12.41
C ILE A 215 -8.40 -19.68 -13.69
N ASN A 216 -8.87 -20.22 -14.81
CA ASN A 216 -8.16 -20.18 -16.08
C ASN A 216 -8.03 -18.77 -16.69
N GLN A 217 -8.69 -17.77 -16.13
CA GLN A 217 -8.54 -16.37 -16.56
C GLN A 217 -7.32 -15.70 -15.91
N THR A 218 -6.73 -16.28 -14.88
CA THR A 218 -5.58 -15.71 -14.17
C THR A 218 -4.30 -15.76 -15.00
N PHE A 219 -3.41 -14.84 -14.74
CA PHE A 219 -2.09 -14.70 -15.35
C PHE A 219 -1.13 -14.08 -14.34
N PRO A 220 0.20 -14.07 -14.60
CA PRO A 220 1.15 -13.47 -13.68
C PRO A 220 0.91 -11.98 -13.46
N LEU A 221 0.55 -11.56 -12.23
CA LEU A 221 0.29 -10.14 -11.90
C LEU A 221 1.53 -9.27 -12.01
N ASP A 222 2.71 -9.81 -11.78
CA ASP A 222 3.98 -9.10 -11.90
C ASP A 222 4.29 -8.70 -13.35
N GLU A 223 3.77 -9.41 -14.35
CA GLU A 223 3.96 -9.06 -15.76
C GLU A 223 3.20 -7.81 -16.19
N ILE A 224 2.09 -7.48 -15.53
CA ILE A 224 1.29 -6.28 -15.84
C ILE A 224 1.74 -5.05 -15.05
N VAL A 225 2.74 -5.18 -14.19
CA VAL A 225 3.29 -4.10 -13.40
C VAL A 225 4.70 -3.77 -13.88
N LYS A 226 5.05 -2.49 -13.92
CA LYS A 226 6.42 -2.04 -14.17
C LYS A 226 7.26 -2.25 -12.93
N MET A 227 7.64 -3.51 -12.69
CA MET A 227 8.28 -3.97 -11.46
C MET A 227 9.68 -3.41 -11.24
N ARG A 228 10.42 -3.14 -12.32
CA ARG A 228 11.84 -2.73 -12.25
C ARG A 228 12.09 -1.42 -12.99
N PRO A 229 11.57 -0.28 -12.47
CA PRO A 229 11.95 1.02 -13.04
C PRO A 229 13.45 1.28 -12.78
N THR A 230 14.12 1.97 -13.71
CA THR A 230 15.54 2.32 -13.51
C THR A 230 15.68 3.51 -12.57
N TYR A 231 16.85 3.63 -11.93
CA TYR A 231 17.18 4.75 -11.06
C TYR A 231 17.02 6.09 -11.80
N GLU A 232 17.60 6.17 -13.00
CA GLU A 232 17.60 7.39 -13.85
C GLU A 232 16.18 7.76 -14.28
N GLU A 233 15.32 6.79 -14.53
CA GLU A 233 13.92 7.03 -14.90
C GLU A 233 13.16 7.69 -13.75
N ILE A 234 13.31 7.14 -12.53
CA ILE A 234 12.68 7.69 -11.32
C ILE A 234 13.26 9.08 -11.02
N GLU A 235 14.59 9.24 -11.07
CA GLU A 235 15.27 10.50 -10.79
C GLU A 235 14.83 11.60 -11.75
N ARG A 236 14.78 11.31 -13.06
CA ARG A 236 14.32 12.26 -14.08
C ARG A 236 12.89 12.70 -13.82
N ALA A 237 12.00 11.76 -13.48
CA ALA A 237 10.62 12.07 -13.17
C ALA A 237 10.50 12.90 -11.87
N TYR A 238 11.24 12.52 -10.83
CA TYR A 238 11.20 13.16 -9.52
C TYR A 238 11.75 14.59 -9.54
N LYS A 239 12.89 14.79 -10.19
CA LYS A 239 13.52 16.12 -10.33
C LYS A 239 12.82 17.02 -11.35
N GLY A 240 11.79 16.54 -12.02
CA GLY A 240 10.98 17.34 -12.96
C GLY A 240 11.73 17.75 -14.24
N LYS A 241 12.82 17.09 -14.60
CA LYS A 241 13.48 17.30 -15.89
C LYS A 241 12.52 16.83 -16.98
N GLN A 242 11.92 17.76 -17.69
CA GLN A 242 11.09 17.49 -18.86
C GLN A 242 11.99 16.86 -19.93
N ASP A 243 11.60 15.70 -20.45
CA ASP A 243 12.19 15.20 -21.68
C ASP A 243 11.83 16.18 -22.80
N ASP A 244 12.77 16.99 -23.21
CA ASP A 244 12.69 17.65 -24.49
C ASP A 244 12.84 16.57 -25.56
N ASN A 245 11.69 16.23 -26.17
CA ASN A 245 11.55 15.52 -27.42
C ASN A 245 12.06 14.06 -27.49
N PRO A 246 11.18 13.04 -27.64
CA PRO A 246 11.61 11.70 -28.01
C PRO A 246 11.93 11.67 -29.52
N GLY A 247 13.09 12.09 -29.92
CA GLY A 247 13.42 12.11 -31.35
C GLY A 247 14.79 12.66 -31.74
N ASP A 248 15.66 12.98 -30.80
CA ASP A 248 17.03 13.40 -31.11
C ASP A 248 18.05 12.46 -30.49
N ASP A 249 18.25 11.31 -31.13
CA ASP A 249 19.40 10.42 -30.90
C ASP A 249 20.64 11.02 -31.54
N THR A 250 21.13 12.13 -31.02
CA THR A 250 22.49 12.57 -31.30
C THR A 250 23.38 11.99 -30.20
N PRO A 251 24.38 11.16 -30.54
CA PRO A 251 25.31 10.64 -29.54
C PRO A 251 26.10 11.82 -28.96
N ALA A 252 25.87 12.15 -27.69
CA ALA A 252 26.75 13.04 -26.97
C ALA A 252 28.13 12.40 -26.90
N GLU A 253 29.14 13.10 -27.43
CA GLU A 253 30.56 12.77 -27.30
C GLU A 253 30.84 12.45 -25.83
N ARG A 254 31.32 11.24 -25.58
CA ARG A 254 31.86 10.85 -24.30
C ARG A 254 33.13 11.68 -24.05
N GLU A 255 33.04 12.65 -23.20
CA GLU A 255 34.21 13.15 -22.50
C GLU A 255 34.72 12.03 -21.58
N GLU A 256 35.95 11.60 -21.81
CA GLU A 256 36.66 10.62 -20.95
C GLU A 256 36.76 11.17 -19.53
N PRO A 257 36.49 10.34 -18.50
CA PRO A 257 36.64 10.80 -17.12
C PRO A 257 38.12 11.06 -16.82
N GLU A 258 38.45 12.30 -16.48
CA GLU A 258 39.73 12.66 -15.86
C GLU A 258 39.93 11.77 -14.59
N GLU A 259 41.03 11.03 -14.62
CA GLU A 259 41.54 10.22 -13.50
C GLU A 259 41.78 11.12 -12.28
N ARG A 260 40.84 11.17 -11.35
CA ARG A 260 41.03 11.83 -10.06
C ARG A 260 41.79 10.90 -9.13
N GLU A 261 43.01 11.27 -8.76
CA GLU A 261 43.79 10.60 -7.73
C GLU A 261 43.00 10.42 -6.43
N PRO A 262 43.15 9.26 -5.76
CA PRO A 262 42.43 8.97 -4.52
C PRO A 262 42.91 9.90 -3.40
N PRO A 263 41.99 10.42 -2.55
CA PRO A 263 42.39 11.31 -1.45
C PRO A 263 43.26 10.56 -0.43
N ARG A 264 44.41 11.13 -0.12
CA ARG A 264 45.36 10.66 0.91
C ARG A 264 44.65 10.58 2.26
N ARG A 265 44.63 9.38 2.85
CA ARG A 265 44.13 9.12 4.20
C ARG A 265 44.88 9.98 5.22
N ARG A 266 44.16 10.82 5.96
CA ARG A 266 44.64 11.45 7.18
C ARG A 266 44.68 10.43 8.32
N PRO A 267 45.67 10.47 9.22
CA PRO A 267 45.74 9.57 10.35
C PRO A 267 44.60 9.82 11.32
N VAL A 268 43.90 8.74 11.65
CA VAL A 268 42.87 8.73 12.68
C VAL A 268 43.52 8.92 14.04
N GLN A 269 43.25 10.03 14.69
CA GLN A 269 43.51 10.20 16.12
C GLN A 269 42.50 9.32 16.86
N ARG A 270 43.03 8.42 17.69
CA ARG A 270 42.25 7.67 18.69
C ARG A 270 41.70 8.66 19.69
N GLU A 271 40.44 8.96 19.63
CA GLU A 271 39.70 9.59 20.72
C GLU A 271 39.26 8.51 21.75
N ARG A 272 39.35 8.93 23.00
CA ARG A 272 39.11 8.17 24.22
C ARG A 272 37.67 7.70 24.27
N GLU A 273 37.44 6.50 24.83
CA GLU A 273 36.14 6.01 25.25
C GLU A 273 35.42 7.05 26.10
N PRO A 274 34.16 7.38 25.82
CA PRO A 274 33.31 8.14 26.75
C PRO A 274 32.86 7.22 27.88
N GLU A 275 32.95 7.76 29.08
CA GLU A 275 32.34 7.21 30.32
C GLU A 275 30.80 7.03 30.11
N PRO A 276 30.17 6.09 30.80
CA PRO A 276 28.74 5.81 30.62
C PRO A 276 27.92 7.02 31.08
N GLU A 277 27.20 7.61 30.13
CA GLU A 277 26.17 8.60 30.42
C GLU A 277 25.06 7.96 31.26
N GLN A 278 24.75 8.63 32.33
CA GLN A 278 23.65 8.30 33.23
C GLN A 278 22.34 8.33 32.46
N GLU A 279 21.58 7.23 32.53
CA GLU A 279 20.19 7.13 32.09
C GLU A 279 19.39 8.29 32.67
N GLN A 280 19.02 9.25 31.82
CA GLN A 280 17.95 10.19 32.14
C GLN A 280 16.65 9.40 32.08
N THR A 281 16.06 9.14 33.21
CA THR A 281 14.71 8.61 33.36
C THR A 281 13.74 9.59 32.70
N ALA A 282 13.34 9.32 31.46
CA ALA A 282 12.23 10.02 30.84
C ALA A 282 10.99 9.81 31.72
N SER A 283 10.31 10.88 32.08
CA SER A 283 9.05 10.83 32.80
C SER A 283 8.01 10.10 31.96
N ASN A 284 7.64 8.88 32.35
CA ASN A 284 6.61 8.09 31.70
C ASN A 284 5.18 8.61 31.99
N GLU A 285 4.99 9.92 31.99
CA GLU A 285 3.68 10.54 32.21
C GLU A 285 3.09 11.02 30.89
N CYS A 286 1.85 10.62 30.61
CA CYS A 286 1.13 11.06 29.43
C CYS A 286 0.72 12.54 29.57
N PRO A 287 1.12 13.46 28.65
CA PRO A 287 0.78 14.88 28.74
C PRO A 287 -0.73 15.18 28.68
N ALA A 288 -1.51 14.27 28.09
CA ALA A 288 -2.97 14.38 27.98
C ALA A 288 -3.72 13.74 29.17
N GLY A 289 -3.01 13.35 30.24
CA GLY A 289 -3.60 12.79 31.47
C GLY A 289 -4.03 11.32 31.38
N GLY A 290 -3.67 10.62 30.30
CA GLY A 290 -3.84 9.16 30.18
C GLY A 290 -2.67 8.38 30.76
N LYS A 291 -2.71 7.05 30.62
CA LYS A 291 -1.62 6.17 31.01
C LYS A 291 -0.67 5.94 29.84
N PHE A 292 0.59 6.35 29.97
CA PHE A 292 1.63 6.18 28.99
C PHE A 292 1.81 4.69 28.63
N GLY A 293 1.81 4.35 27.35
CA GLY A 293 1.91 2.97 26.88
C GLY A 293 0.65 2.11 27.09
N VAL A 294 -0.49 2.68 27.50
CA VAL A 294 -1.76 1.95 27.70
C VAL A 294 -2.92 2.60 26.96
N ASP A 295 -3.07 3.92 27.08
CA ASP A 295 -4.18 4.66 26.49
C ASP A 295 -3.83 5.25 25.11
N LEU A 296 -2.99 4.57 24.35
CA LEU A 296 -2.58 4.97 23.01
C LEU A 296 -3.82 5.13 22.10
N ASP A 297 -3.90 6.27 21.40
CA ASP A 297 -5.00 6.63 20.51
C ASP A 297 -6.41 6.69 21.11
N ARG A 298 -6.51 6.65 22.46
CA ARG A 298 -7.81 6.76 23.15
C ARG A 298 -8.20 8.19 23.51
N LEU A 299 -7.27 9.12 23.43
CA LEU A 299 -7.49 10.54 23.74
C LEU A 299 -7.33 11.36 22.45
N ASP A 300 -8.15 12.40 22.29
CA ASP A 300 -8.13 13.27 21.12
C ASP A 300 -6.76 13.96 20.91
N ASP A 301 -6.01 14.15 21.97
CA ASP A 301 -4.69 14.77 21.94
C ASP A 301 -3.55 13.79 21.54
N CYS A 302 -3.81 12.50 21.46
CA CYS A 302 -2.80 11.50 21.07
C CYS A 302 -2.26 11.75 19.66
N GLN A 303 -3.10 12.20 18.72
CA GLN A 303 -2.73 12.44 17.33
C GLN A 303 -1.75 13.61 17.14
N LYS A 304 -1.59 14.45 18.15
CA LYS A 304 -0.68 15.61 18.15
C LYS A 304 0.39 15.53 19.25
N CYS A 305 0.52 14.37 19.88
CA CYS A 305 1.40 14.18 21.02
C CYS A 305 2.85 13.97 20.55
N GLU A 306 3.78 14.82 21.00
CA GLU A 306 5.21 14.68 20.72
C GLU A 306 5.83 13.40 21.26
N LEU A 307 5.23 12.79 22.29
CA LEU A 307 5.68 11.53 22.89
C LEU A 307 4.96 10.30 22.32
N TRP A 308 4.25 10.44 21.20
CA TRP A 308 3.45 9.35 20.63
C TRP A 308 4.30 8.13 20.28
N ASP A 309 5.48 8.31 19.67
CA ASP A 309 6.39 7.22 19.27
C ASP A 309 6.92 6.43 20.47
N ASP A 310 7.24 7.12 21.55
CA ASP A 310 7.75 6.47 22.78
C ASP A 310 6.61 5.79 23.54
N CYS A 311 5.43 6.40 23.54
CA CYS A 311 4.21 5.80 24.07
C CYS A 311 3.82 4.54 23.29
N TYR A 312 3.96 4.53 21.98
CA TYR A 312 3.72 3.38 21.10
C TYR A 312 4.72 2.25 21.35
N LYS A 313 6.01 2.55 21.51
CA LYS A 313 7.02 1.56 21.88
C LYS A 313 6.71 0.92 23.24
N ALA A 314 6.31 1.74 24.22
CA ALA A 314 5.89 1.26 25.52
C ALA A 314 4.64 0.37 25.45
N TYR A 315 3.67 0.73 24.59
CA TYR A 315 2.48 -0.09 24.33
C TYR A 315 2.82 -1.45 23.72
N GLN A 316 3.75 -1.50 22.76
CA GLN A 316 4.21 -2.77 22.17
C GLN A 316 5.01 -3.65 23.14
N SER A 317 5.65 -3.03 24.15
CA SER A 317 6.45 -3.74 25.15
C SER A 317 5.64 -4.19 26.37
N ALA A 318 4.42 -3.68 26.53
CA ALA A 318 3.52 -4.07 27.61
C ALA A 318 2.88 -5.43 27.29
N GLU A 319 2.99 -6.40 28.20
CA GLU A 319 2.19 -7.62 28.13
C GLU A 319 0.69 -7.25 28.10
N PRO A 320 -0.14 -7.95 27.32
CA PRO A 320 -1.57 -7.66 27.25
C PRO A 320 -2.17 -7.74 28.66
N PRO A 321 -3.00 -6.76 29.06
CA PRO A 321 -3.63 -6.78 30.37
C PRO A 321 -4.43 -8.08 30.51
N GLN A 322 -4.14 -8.86 31.56
CA GLN A 322 -4.96 -9.99 31.95
C GLN A 322 -6.36 -9.44 32.26
N GLU A 323 -7.35 -9.81 31.48
CA GLU A 323 -8.74 -9.53 31.79
C GLU A 323 -9.05 -10.16 33.15
N GLU A 324 -9.27 -9.33 34.17
CA GLU A 324 -9.85 -9.78 35.43
C GLU A 324 -11.24 -10.36 35.11
N GLU A 325 -11.36 -11.68 35.17
CA GLU A 325 -12.64 -12.36 35.15
C GLU A 325 -13.51 -11.77 36.27
N LYS A 326 -14.49 -10.94 35.87
CA LYS A 326 -15.57 -10.57 36.81
C LYS A 326 -16.33 -11.83 37.11
N GLU A 327 -16.14 -12.35 38.34
CA GLU A 327 -17.01 -13.37 38.94
C GLU A 327 -18.48 -12.91 38.79
N GLU A 328 -19.23 -13.54 37.89
CA GLU A 328 -20.67 -13.38 37.84
C GLU A 328 -21.29 -13.99 39.11
N GLU A 329 -21.88 -13.13 39.97
CA GLU A 329 -22.72 -13.59 41.08
C GLU A 329 -23.81 -14.52 40.54
N PRO A 330 -24.01 -15.73 41.16
CA PRO A 330 -25.04 -16.67 40.71
C PRO A 330 -26.42 -16.07 40.94
N PRO A 331 -27.36 -16.30 40.00
CA PRO A 331 -28.70 -15.72 40.04
C PRO A 331 -29.49 -16.14 41.30
N ARG A 332 -29.90 -15.16 42.10
CA ARG A 332 -30.74 -15.37 43.28
C ARG A 332 -32.02 -16.12 42.94
N ARG A 333 -32.16 -17.34 43.48
CA ARG A 333 -33.37 -18.18 43.32
C ARG A 333 -34.58 -17.43 43.86
N ARG A 334 -35.55 -17.12 43.01
CA ARG A 334 -36.91 -16.66 43.39
C ARG A 334 -37.60 -17.73 44.22
N ARG A 335 -37.91 -17.41 45.48
CA ARG A 335 -38.80 -18.21 46.33
C ARG A 335 -40.22 -18.22 45.73
N VAL A 336 -40.65 -19.36 45.25
CA VAL A 336 -42.05 -19.63 44.91
C VAL A 336 -42.84 -19.77 46.23
N ARG A 337 -43.73 -18.83 46.48
CA ARG A 337 -44.77 -19.00 47.52
C ARG A 337 -45.76 -20.04 47.07
N ARG A 338 -45.81 -21.18 47.76
CA ARG A 338 -46.94 -22.11 47.65
C ARG A 338 -48.11 -21.51 48.38
N ASN A 339 -49.21 -21.20 47.67
CA ASN A 339 -50.51 -21.02 48.29
C ASN A 339 -51.11 -22.43 48.53
N THR A 340 -51.43 -22.68 49.77
CA THR A 340 -52.26 -23.79 50.25
C THR A 340 -53.71 -23.28 50.26
N GLU A 341 -54.54 -23.91 49.43
CA GLU A 341 -55.94 -24.28 49.68
C GLU A 341 -56.28 -25.50 48.87
#